data_c49780a4b1a2d3f90ed7ca59ea134cbb
#
_entry.id   c49780a4b1a2d3f90ed7ca59ea134cbb
#
_cell.length_a   1.000
_cell.length_b   1.000
_cell.length_c   1.000
_cell.angle_alpha   90.00
_cell.angle_beta   90.00
_cell.angle_gamma   90.00
#
_symmetry.space_group_name_H-M   'P 1'
#
loop_
_entity.id
_entity.type
_entity.pdbx_description
1 polymer ?
#
loop_
_entity_poly.entity_id
_entity_poly.type
_entity_poly.pdbx_seq_one_letter_code
_entity_poly.pdbx_strand_id
1 'polypeptide(L)'
;MTTYSPREPRAPRTTYWPLLLMLALVASPAVQAQTTTKKPAAKPATTGTTGTPAPAPAHASAPKPAAPRNPQAQTLDAIEAMVNDEPVLASDVEEQLFLFLQRAQAQPDSSQLDTLRRQVLDQLIDEKLVLAEAKKQNLTVPAADVQKQVESAIADAKQRYGGDDGFKEQLARENTTEARLRERYKGDIEKQMLEQQVVKKMFPKRTVTQADAEAYFLAHRDKFPKVPPQLHLQVIQIVPSPDSAALKDGRAKIDAIRKRIVGGEKFAKVAADVSDDPGTAKSGGDLGFFRRGQMEPTIEDAAFGQPNGKLSQPLRTPYGFHLIETMERDTVRGPDGKDSLDVDKKPIEEVHARHILVKVTPTDDDVARTQKLAQTVRDQAAKGGDFAMLVKKYSTYRGPASADGDVGFLSLGSLQPSIRAGLENLKVGEVSQVLPNSQGFNIFKVLERKPERDYELGEIKQELPDAVAEAQFRDKYDAWLKTLRSKAQIEYRDL
;
A
#
# COMPACT_ATOMS: atom_id res chain seq x y z
N MET A 1 24.59 -16.17 -34.24
CA MET A 1 25.12 -15.90 -32.88
C MET A 1 24.86 -14.44 -32.55
N THR A 2 23.72 -14.14 -32.00
CA THR A 2 23.31 -12.77 -31.65
C THR A 2 23.28 -12.74 -30.13
N THR A 3 24.22 -12.05 -29.56
CA THR A 3 24.36 -11.90 -28.09
C THR A 3 23.23 -11.06 -27.54
N TYR A 4 22.36 -11.70 -26.77
CA TYR A 4 21.33 -11.05 -25.98
C TYR A 4 21.96 -10.41 -24.74
N SER A 5 22.03 -9.09 -24.71
CA SER A 5 22.44 -8.34 -23.52
C SER A 5 21.18 -8.10 -22.65
N PRO A 6 21.14 -8.57 -21.42
CA PRO A 6 20.01 -8.29 -20.53
C PRO A 6 20.02 -6.79 -20.18
N ARG A 7 18.92 -6.10 -20.50
CA ARG A 7 18.66 -4.74 -19.98
C ARG A 7 18.52 -4.84 -18.46
N GLU A 8 19.41 -4.18 -17.75
CA GLU A 8 19.28 -3.96 -16.31
C GLU A 8 17.91 -3.34 -15.98
N PRO A 9 17.27 -3.78 -14.90
CA PRO A 9 16.02 -3.18 -14.45
C PRO A 9 16.29 -1.71 -14.06
N ARG A 10 15.61 -0.78 -14.72
CA ARG A 10 15.58 0.62 -14.32
C ARG A 10 15.16 0.68 -12.85
N ALA A 11 16.02 1.23 -12.02
CA ALA A 11 15.70 1.54 -10.63
C ALA A 11 14.37 2.33 -10.59
N PRO A 12 13.48 2.04 -9.62
CA PRO A 12 12.26 2.80 -9.47
C PRO A 12 12.66 4.27 -9.27
N ARG A 13 12.02 5.15 -10.02
CA ARG A 13 12.10 6.59 -9.80
C ARG A 13 11.49 6.89 -8.44
N THR A 14 12.26 6.73 -7.38
CA THR A 14 11.97 7.34 -6.09
C THR A 14 12.27 8.82 -6.25
N THR A 15 11.26 9.57 -6.66
CA THR A 15 11.23 11.01 -6.48
C THR A 15 11.25 11.24 -4.97
N TYR A 16 12.43 11.39 -4.39
CA TYR A 16 12.61 12.00 -3.09
C TYR A 16 12.23 13.47 -3.23
N TRP A 17 10.94 13.75 -3.11
CA TRP A 17 10.48 15.09 -2.85
C TRP A 17 10.83 15.41 -1.39
N PRO A 18 11.44 16.57 -1.10
CA PRO A 18 11.70 16.95 0.28
C PRO A 18 10.40 16.97 1.07
N LEU A 19 10.46 16.64 2.37
CA LEU A 19 9.39 16.67 3.37
C LEU A 19 8.72 18.06 3.54
N LEU A 20 8.94 18.95 2.60
CA LEU A 20 8.36 20.26 2.49
C LEU A 20 7.37 20.23 1.34
N LEU A 21 6.08 20.45 1.67
CA LEU A 21 5.02 20.75 0.74
C LEU A 21 4.43 19.54 -0.01
N MET A 22 3.82 18.61 0.72
CA MET A 22 2.66 17.89 0.22
C MET A 22 1.57 17.86 1.28
N LEU A 23 0.86 18.94 1.41
CA LEU A 23 -0.56 18.91 1.74
C LEU A 23 -1.28 18.32 0.51
N ALA A 24 -1.13 17.00 0.31
CA ALA A 24 -2.06 16.31 -0.54
C ALA A 24 -3.38 16.30 0.25
N LEU A 25 -4.33 17.10 -0.22
CA LEU A 25 -5.74 17.08 0.14
C LEU A 25 -6.26 15.64 0.14
N VAL A 26 -6.09 14.96 1.26
CA VAL A 26 -6.62 13.61 1.46
C VAL A 26 -7.88 13.77 2.28
N ALA A 27 -9.03 13.61 1.63
CA ALA A 27 -10.25 13.29 2.34
C ALA A 27 -9.99 12.03 3.16
N SER A 28 -10.26 12.11 4.47
CA SER A 28 -10.07 11.00 5.41
C SER A 28 -10.81 9.76 4.93
N PRO A 29 -10.18 8.58 4.87
CA PRO A 29 -10.93 7.35 4.67
C PRO A 29 -11.77 7.08 5.92
N ALA A 30 -13.04 6.80 5.70
CA ALA A 30 -13.96 6.42 6.74
C ALA A 30 -13.41 5.22 7.53
N VAL A 31 -13.40 5.37 8.86
CA VAL A 31 -13.22 4.26 9.80
C VAL A 31 -14.29 3.21 9.49
N GLN A 32 -13.88 2.05 8.99
CA GLN A 32 -14.78 0.90 8.91
C GLN A 32 -15.12 0.48 10.34
N ALA A 33 -16.31 0.83 10.81
CA ALA A 33 -16.86 0.30 12.03
C ALA A 33 -17.08 -1.21 11.83
N GLN A 34 -16.26 -2.01 12.50
CA GLN A 34 -16.51 -3.43 12.65
C GLN A 34 -17.80 -3.59 13.48
N THR A 35 -18.88 -4.00 12.83
CA THR A 35 -20.07 -4.45 13.49
C THR A 35 -19.78 -5.80 14.17
N THR A 36 -19.51 -5.75 15.47
CA THR A 36 -19.49 -6.94 16.30
C THR A 36 -20.90 -7.47 16.46
N THR A 37 -21.21 -8.55 15.75
CA THR A 37 -22.44 -9.32 15.95
C THR A 37 -22.40 -9.97 17.34
N LYS A 38 -23.29 -9.51 18.19
CA LYS A 38 -23.54 -9.99 19.54
C LYS A 38 -24.14 -11.40 19.47
N LYS A 39 -23.41 -12.41 19.91
CA LYS A 39 -23.86 -13.79 20.08
C LYS A 39 -24.83 -13.85 21.28
N PRO A 40 -25.98 -14.54 21.21
CA PRO A 40 -26.90 -14.66 22.34
C PRO A 40 -26.35 -15.55 23.43
N ALA A 41 -26.52 -15.09 24.66
CA ALA A 41 -26.11 -15.78 25.88
C ALA A 41 -26.96 -17.05 26.16
N ALA A 42 -26.30 -18.16 26.43
CA ALA A 42 -26.91 -19.36 26.98
C ALA A 42 -27.04 -19.23 28.51
N LYS A 43 -28.17 -19.67 29.04
CA LYS A 43 -28.50 -19.73 30.47
C LYS A 43 -27.59 -20.73 31.20
N PRO A 44 -27.17 -20.44 32.45
CA PRO A 44 -26.47 -21.41 33.28
C PRO A 44 -27.44 -22.33 34.03
N ALA A 45 -27.08 -23.61 34.09
CA ALA A 45 -27.69 -24.59 34.92
C ALA A 45 -27.06 -24.54 36.32
N THR A 46 -27.92 -24.60 37.33
CA THR A 46 -27.62 -24.66 38.76
C THR A 46 -27.16 -26.06 39.16
N THR A 47 -26.04 -26.17 39.91
CA THR A 47 -25.88 -27.19 40.97
C THR A 47 -24.99 -26.60 42.08
N GLY A 48 -25.51 -26.64 43.31
CA GLY A 48 -24.85 -26.12 44.48
C GLY A 48 -23.81 -27.09 45.07
N THR A 49 -22.89 -26.53 45.81
CA THR A 49 -22.30 -27.19 46.99
C THR A 49 -21.66 -26.14 47.92
N THR A 50 -21.96 -26.28 49.19
CA THR A 50 -21.59 -25.48 50.35
C THR A 50 -20.10 -25.46 50.66
N GLY A 51 -19.55 -24.29 51.01
CA GLY A 51 -18.23 -24.13 51.59
C GLY A 51 -18.04 -22.77 52.25
N THR A 52 -17.78 -22.75 53.52
CA THR A 52 -17.68 -21.64 54.48
C THR A 52 -16.61 -20.60 54.13
N PRO A 53 -16.80 -19.30 54.41
CA PRO A 53 -15.91 -18.23 53.97
C PRO A 53 -14.75 -17.94 54.92
N ALA A 54 -13.59 -17.63 54.37
CA ALA A 54 -12.45 -17.01 55.07
C ALA A 54 -12.43 -15.48 54.81
N PRO A 55 -11.85 -14.66 55.70
CA PRO A 55 -12.12 -13.22 55.79
C PRO A 55 -11.39 -12.40 54.71
N ALA A 56 -12.08 -11.33 54.30
CA ALA A 56 -11.64 -10.37 53.29
C ALA A 56 -10.56 -9.39 53.80
N PRO A 57 -9.59 -8.97 52.96
CA PRO A 57 -8.77 -7.80 53.22
C PRO A 57 -9.46 -6.51 52.79
N ALA A 58 -9.10 -5.43 53.50
CA ALA A 58 -9.71 -4.11 53.54
C ALA A 58 -9.95 -3.40 52.22
N HIS A 59 -11.03 -2.64 52.22
CA HIS A 59 -11.54 -1.78 51.12
C HIS A 59 -10.52 -0.74 50.64
N ALA A 60 -10.14 -0.85 49.35
CA ALA A 60 -9.69 0.30 48.58
C ALA A 60 -10.94 1.00 48.02
N SER A 61 -11.06 2.27 48.35
CA SER A 61 -12.20 3.11 47.94
C SER A 61 -12.31 3.17 46.42
N ALA A 62 -13.50 2.88 45.91
CA ALA A 62 -13.85 3.06 44.49
C ALA A 62 -13.72 4.54 44.07
N PRO A 63 -13.22 4.84 42.88
CA PRO A 63 -13.19 6.21 42.41
C PRO A 63 -14.62 6.73 42.20
N LYS A 64 -14.85 7.93 42.70
CA LYS A 64 -16.11 8.67 42.60
C LYS A 64 -16.52 8.77 41.12
N PRO A 65 -17.79 8.50 40.76
CA PRO A 65 -18.24 8.66 39.38
C PRO A 65 -18.01 10.11 38.91
N ALA A 66 -17.40 10.27 37.78
CA ALA A 66 -17.19 11.57 37.16
C ALA A 66 -18.54 12.22 36.89
N ALA A 67 -18.65 13.50 37.22
CA ALA A 67 -19.88 14.30 36.99
C ALA A 67 -20.25 14.26 35.49
N PRO A 68 -21.55 14.31 35.15
CA PRO A 68 -21.95 14.28 33.74
C PRO A 68 -21.36 15.47 33.01
N ARG A 69 -20.60 15.18 31.93
CA ARG A 69 -20.03 16.20 31.03
C ARG A 69 -21.19 16.99 30.45
N ASN A 70 -21.16 18.31 30.63
CA ASN A 70 -22.09 19.23 30.01
C ASN A 70 -21.98 19.13 28.48
N PRO A 71 -23.00 18.75 27.72
CA PRO A 71 -22.94 18.61 26.28
C PRO A 71 -22.75 19.95 25.51
N GLN A 72 -22.70 21.08 26.21
CA GLN A 72 -22.42 22.41 25.66
C GLN A 72 -21.05 22.98 26.03
N ALA A 73 -20.20 22.24 26.73
CA ALA A 73 -18.81 22.66 26.90
C ALA A 73 -18.10 22.56 25.53
N GLN A 74 -17.98 23.68 24.84
CA GLN A 74 -16.99 23.80 23.75
C GLN A 74 -15.64 23.49 24.38
N THR A 75 -15.05 22.36 24.01
CA THR A 75 -13.67 22.04 24.35
C THR A 75 -12.83 23.07 23.62
N LEU A 76 -12.30 24.06 24.35
CA LEU A 76 -11.32 24.99 23.80
C LEU A 76 -10.11 24.14 23.41
N ASP A 77 -9.66 24.32 22.17
CA ASP A 77 -8.48 23.64 21.67
C ASP A 77 -7.25 24.14 22.40
N ALA A 78 -6.33 23.23 22.77
CA ALA A 78 -5.14 23.62 23.48
C ALA A 78 -4.11 24.26 22.53
N ILE A 79 -3.43 25.31 23.00
CA ILE A 79 -2.32 25.93 22.25
C ILE A 79 -1.05 25.21 22.67
N GLU A 80 -0.33 24.60 21.73
CA GLU A 80 0.95 23.92 21.97
C GLU A 80 2.15 24.84 21.79
N ALA A 81 2.04 25.79 20.87
CA ALA A 81 3.05 26.81 20.68
C ALA A 81 2.44 28.14 20.23
N MET A 82 3.13 29.24 20.55
CA MET A 82 2.89 30.55 19.97
C MET A 82 4.07 30.94 19.11
N VAL A 83 3.81 31.31 17.86
CA VAL A 83 4.84 31.78 16.91
C VAL A 83 4.52 33.22 16.60
N ASN A 84 5.24 34.15 17.21
CA ASN A 84 4.88 35.59 17.29
C ASN A 84 3.43 35.70 17.86
N ASP A 85 2.47 36.18 17.07
CA ASP A 85 1.07 36.32 17.48
C ASP A 85 0.15 35.21 16.97
N GLU A 86 0.70 34.16 16.34
CA GLU A 86 -0.08 33.06 15.74
C GLU A 86 0.04 31.77 16.56
N PRO A 87 -1.06 31.20 17.02
CA PRO A 87 -1.05 29.94 17.75
C PRO A 87 -0.85 28.73 16.83
N VAL A 88 -0.20 27.68 17.34
CA VAL A 88 -0.24 26.31 16.84
C VAL A 88 -1.10 25.51 17.80
N LEU A 89 -2.16 24.92 17.29
CA LEU A 89 -3.16 24.22 18.09
C LEU A 89 -2.82 22.71 18.21
N ALA A 90 -3.25 22.11 19.32
CA ALA A 90 -3.11 20.68 19.52
C ALA A 90 -3.86 19.87 18.44
N SER A 91 -5.03 20.32 18.02
CA SER A 91 -5.78 19.73 16.93
C SER A 91 -5.00 19.70 15.61
N ASP A 92 -4.25 20.78 15.29
CA ASP A 92 -3.44 20.85 14.07
C ASP A 92 -2.31 19.82 14.12
N VAL A 93 -1.66 19.65 15.29
CA VAL A 93 -0.59 18.68 15.51
C VAL A 93 -1.13 17.26 15.37
N GLU A 94 -2.25 16.93 16.00
CA GLU A 94 -2.86 15.60 15.93
C GLU A 94 -3.36 15.26 14.53
N GLU A 95 -3.95 16.22 13.81
CA GLU A 95 -4.40 16.01 12.42
C GLU A 95 -3.18 15.69 11.51
N GLN A 96 -2.10 16.47 11.58
CA GLN A 96 -0.91 16.22 10.77
C GLN A 96 -0.22 14.92 11.15
N LEU A 97 -0.14 14.60 12.44
CA LEU A 97 0.41 13.33 12.91
C LEU A 97 -0.39 12.14 12.39
N PHE A 98 -1.71 12.22 12.48
CA PHE A 98 -2.60 11.18 11.93
C PHE A 98 -2.40 10.97 10.44
N LEU A 99 -2.36 12.05 9.66
CA LEU A 99 -2.13 12.00 8.22
C LEU A 99 -0.75 11.40 7.88
N PHE A 100 0.28 11.76 8.66
CA PHE A 100 1.62 11.18 8.51
C PHE A 100 1.63 9.68 8.75
N LEU A 101 1.07 9.21 9.87
CA LEU A 101 1.01 7.79 10.24
C LEU A 101 0.23 6.96 9.22
N GLN A 102 -0.89 7.48 8.75
CA GLN A 102 -1.73 6.83 7.74
C GLN A 102 -0.96 6.66 6.42
N ARG A 103 -0.26 7.71 5.99
CA ARG A 103 0.52 7.69 4.74
C ARG A 103 1.73 6.76 4.82
N ALA A 104 2.42 6.76 5.97
CA ALA A 104 3.56 5.91 6.23
C ALA A 104 3.17 4.45 6.50
N GLN A 105 1.88 4.14 6.71
CA GLN A 105 1.38 2.85 7.20
C GLN A 105 2.15 2.38 8.44
N ALA A 106 2.58 3.33 9.28
CA ALA A 106 3.41 3.10 10.44
C ALA A 106 2.56 2.88 11.70
N GLN A 107 3.00 1.96 12.55
CA GLN A 107 2.45 1.75 13.88
C GLN A 107 3.59 1.96 14.89
N PRO A 108 3.92 3.23 15.22
CA PRO A 108 4.98 3.54 16.15
C PRO A 108 4.60 3.13 17.59
N ASP A 109 5.61 2.82 18.39
CA ASP A 109 5.43 2.74 19.84
C ASP A 109 5.23 4.13 20.44
N SER A 110 4.90 4.19 21.77
CA SER A 110 4.61 5.45 22.44
C SER A 110 5.79 6.44 22.41
N SER A 111 7.02 5.98 22.54
CA SER A 111 8.23 6.81 22.52
C SER A 111 8.49 7.40 21.13
N GLN A 112 8.27 6.60 20.09
CA GLN A 112 8.36 7.04 18.70
C GLN A 112 7.24 8.04 18.38
N LEU A 113 6.03 7.82 18.93
CA LEU A 113 4.88 8.71 18.74
C LEU A 113 5.16 10.10 19.30
N ASP A 114 5.72 10.19 20.52
CA ASP A 114 6.10 11.46 21.14
C ASP A 114 7.17 12.21 20.30
N THR A 115 8.12 11.46 19.76
CA THR A 115 9.15 12.04 18.89
C THR A 115 8.54 12.58 17.59
N LEU A 116 7.65 11.81 16.95
CA LEU A 116 6.95 12.24 15.74
C LEU A 116 6.06 13.46 16.00
N ARG A 117 5.37 13.48 17.14
CA ARG A 117 4.53 14.61 17.54
C ARG A 117 5.33 15.91 17.65
N ARG A 118 6.51 15.85 18.28
CA ARG A 118 7.41 17.01 18.34
C ARG A 118 7.90 17.44 16.97
N GLN A 119 8.23 16.51 16.08
CA GLN A 119 8.63 16.83 14.71
C GLN A 119 7.51 17.52 13.93
N VAL A 120 6.27 17.06 14.09
CA VAL A 120 5.09 17.69 13.48
C VAL A 120 4.88 19.11 14.04
N LEU A 121 5.00 19.29 15.36
CA LEU A 121 4.91 20.61 15.99
C LEU A 121 5.98 21.57 15.44
N ASP A 122 7.23 21.12 15.37
CA ASP A 122 8.32 21.90 14.80
C ASP A 122 8.06 22.26 13.32
N GLN A 123 7.49 21.37 12.54
CA GLN A 123 7.12 21.62 11.15
C GLN A 123 6.02 22.68 11.04
N LEU A 124 4.98 22.63 11.88
CA LEU A 124 3.92 23.64 11.91
C LEU A 124 4.45 25.03 12.35
N ILE A 125 5.40 25.04 13.28
CA ILE A 125 6.11 26.28 13.66
C ILE A 125 6.85 26.87 12.44
N ASP A 126 7.60 26.05 11.71
CA ASP A 126 8.33 26.46 10.51
C ASP A 126 7.40 27.00 9.42
N GLU A 127 6.25 26.34 9.20
CA GLU A 127 5.20 26.82 8.28
C GLU A 127 4.73 28.23 8.66
N LYS A 128 4.41 28.46 9.95
CA LYS A 128 4.03 29.78 10.45
C LYS A 128 5.10 30.84 10.18
N LEU A 129 6.38 30.49 10.38
CA LEU A 129 7.50 31.39 10.13
C LEU A 129 7.66 31.75 8.65
N VAL A 130 7.49 30.78 7.76
CA VAL A 130 7.53 30.97 6.30
C VAL A 130 6.38 31.87 5.84
N LEU A 131 5.16 31.64 6.36
CA LEU A 131 4.00 32.47 6.07
C LEU A 131 4.14 33.90 6.62
N ALA A 132 4.72 34.05 7.80
CA ALA A 132 5.05 35.37 8.35
C ALA A 132 6.04 36.14 7.45
N GLU A 133 7.05 35.48 6.90
CA GLU A 133 7.97 36.05 5.94
C GLU A 133 7.27 36.44 4.62
N ALA A 134 6.29 35.60 4.14
CA ALA A 134 5.46 35.96 3.00
C ALA A 134 4.67 37.25 3.23
N LYS A 135 4.03 37.39 4.40
CA LYS A 135 3.31 38.61 4.80
C LYS A 135 4.24 39.83 4.85
N LYS A 136 5.42 39.67 5.45
CA LYS A 136 6.44 40.75 5.55
C LYS A 136 6.90 41.19 4.17
N GLN A 137 7.01 40.30 3.21
CA GLN A 137 7.38 40.58 1.84
C GLN A 137 6.21 41.04 0.95
N ASN A 138 5.00 41.20 1.51
CA ASN A 138 3.77 41.55 0.80
C ASN A 138 3.48 40.60 -0.40
N LEU A 139 3.78 39.30 -0.26
CA LEU A 139 3.48 38.36 -1.30
C LEU A 139 1.97 38.03 -1.28
N THR A 140 1.40 37.92 -2.46
CA THR A 140 -0.02 37.58 -2.65
C THR A 140 -0.16 36.54 -3.74
N VAL A 141 -1.19 35.72 -3.63
CA VAL A 141 -1.53 34.72 -4.64
C VAL A 141 -2.75 35.20 -5.41
N PRO A 142 -2.75 35.13 -6.76
CA PRO A 142 -3.93 35.48 -7.54
C PRO A 142 -5.11 34.58 -7.18
N ALA A 143 -6.25 35.15 -6.82
CA ALA A 143 -7.44 34.40 -6.44
C ALA A 143 -7.91 33.42 -7.53
N ALA A 144 -7.69 33.78 -8.80
CA ALA A 144 -8.02 32.91 -9.93
C ALA A 144 -7.19 31.62 -9.94
N ASP A 145 -5.91 31.68 -9.55
CA ASP A 145 -5.03 30.51 -9.50
C ASP A 145 -5.41 29.60 -8.32
N VAL A 146 -5.75 30.18 -7.16
CA VAL A 146 -6.29 29.44 -6.02
C VAL A 146 -7.57 28.72 -6.41
N GLN A 147 -8.52 29.45 -7.02
CA GLN A 147 -9.80 28.85 -7.46
C GLN A 147 -9.60 27.70 -8.43
N LYS A 148 -8.70 27.85 -9.40
CA LYS A 148 -8.38 26.78 -10.36
C LYS A 148 -7.87 25.52 -9.65
N GLN A 149 -7.01 25.66 -8.65
CA GLN A 149 -6.51 24.51 -7.90
C GLN A 149 -7.59 23.89 -7.01
N VAL A 150 -8.48 24.68 -6.41
CA VAL A 150 -9.63 24.18 -5.65
C VAL A 150 -10.53 23.34 -6.56
N GLU A 151 -10.85 23.83 -7.77
CA GLU A 151 -11.67 23.06 -8.72
C GLU A 151 -11.02 21.73 -9.10
N SER A 152 -9.69 21.73 -9.34
CA SER A 152 -8.95 20.52 -9.62
C SER A 152 -9.02 19.54 -8.44
N ALA A 153 -8.79 20.01 -7.22
CA ALA A 153 -8.84 19.17 -6.03
C ALA A 153 -10.22 18.55 -5.77
N ILE A 154 -11.30 19.32 -6.03
CA ILE A 154 -12.67 18.82 -5.92
C ILE A 154 -12.95 17.79 -7.03
N ALA A 155 -12.49 18.03 -8.26
CA ALA A 155 -12.65 17.07 -9.35
C ALA A 155 -11.95 15.75 -9.05
N ASP A 156 -10.71 15.81 -8.55
CA ASP A 156 -9.93 14.65 -8.14
C ASP A 156 -10.62 13.87 -6.99
N ALA A 157 -11.19 14.60 -6.02
CA ALA A 157 -11.96 13.99 -4.94
C ALA A 157 -13.20 13.26 -5.48
N LYS A 158 -13.96 13.90 -6.37
CA LYS A 158 -15.12 13.27 -7.03
C LYS A 158 -14.74 12.01 -7.80
N GLN A 159 -13.67 12.04 -8.56
CA GLN A 159 -13.17 10.86 -9.27
C GLN A 159 -12.78 9.73 -8.31
N ARG A 160 -12.10 10.04 -7.21
CA ARG A 160 -11.68 9.07 -6.19
C ARG A 160 -12.84 8.34 -5.52
N TYR A 161 -13.93 9.03 -5.31
CA TYR A 161 -15.13 8.46 -4.68
C TYR A 161 -16.19 7.92 -5.68
N GLY A 162 -15.81 7.72 -6.95
CA GLY A 162 -16.68 7.10 -7.95
C GLY A 162 -17.72 8.05 -8.54
N GLY A 163 -17.43 9.36 -8.58
CA GLY A 163 -18.29 10.38 -9.16
C GLY A 163 -19.03 11.22 -8.12
N ASP A 164 -19.99 12.02 -8.61
CA ASP A 164 -20.73 12.99 -7.76
C ASP A 164 -21.52 12.32 -6.63
N ASP A 165 -22.11 11.17 -6.87
CA ASP A 165 -22.97 10.51 -5.86
C ASP A 165 -22.12 9.89 -4.74
N GLY A 166 -21.05 9.17 -5.06
CA GLY A 166 -20.13 8.65 -4.06
C GLY A 166 -19.43 9.75 -3.26
N PHE A 167 -19.13 10.88 -3.91
CA PHE A 167 -18.58 12.06 -3.25
C PHE A 167 -19.59 12.68 -2.25
N LYS A 168 -20.88 12.81 -2.62
CA LYS A 168 -21.92 13.29 -1.71
C LYS A 168 -22.12 12.37 -0.50
N GLU A 169 -22.12 11.05 -0.73
CA GLU A 169 -22.18 10.09 0.37
C GLU A 169 -21.01 10.22 1.32
N GLN A 170 -19.80 10.44 0.80
CA GLN A 170 -18.61 10.66 1.63
C GLN A 170 -18.71 11.92 2.46
N LEU A 171 -19.13 13.05 1.86
CA LEU A 171 -19.37 14.30 2.58
C LEU A 171 -20.41 14.14 3.70
N ALA A 172 -21.47 13.37 3.44
CA ALA A 172 -22.48 13.08 4.46
C ALA A 172 -21.91 12.24 5.62
N ARG A 173 -21.07 11.25 5.34
CA ARG A 173 -20.37 10.45 6.38
C ARG A 173 -19.44 11.31 7.23
N GLU A 174 -18.78 12.29 6.64
CA GLU A 174 -17.87 13.23 7.31
C GLU A 174 -18.62 14.42 7.97
N ASN A 175 -19.95 14.44 7.91
CA ASN A 175 -20.80 15.51 8.43
C ASN A 175 -20.37 16.91 7.93
N THR A 176 -19.98 17.00 6.63
CA THR A 176 -19.55 18.22 5.98
C THR A 176 -20.31 18.47 4.68
N THR A 177 -20.04 19.59 4.02
CA THR A 177 -20.64 19.97 2.74
C THR A 177 -19.56 20.30 1.74
N GLU A 178 -19.86 20.19 0.42
CA GLU A 178 -18.93 20.60 -0.63
C GLU A 178 -18.49 22.06 -0.46
N ALA A 179 -19.41 22.95 -0.04
CA ALA A 179 -19.07 24.37 0.19
C ALA A 179 -18.03 24.55 1.31
N ARG A 180 -18.19 23.84 2.45
CA ARG A 180 -17.22 23.87 3.54
C ARG A 180 -15.88 23.27 3.15
N LEU A 181 -15.92 22.17 2.40
CA LEU A 181 -14.70 21.55 1.89
C LEU A 181 -13.94 22.49 0.94
N ARG A 182 -14.64 23.17 0.04
CA ARG A 182 -14.06 24.18 -0.86
C ARG A 182 -13.42 25.33 -0.12
N GLU A 183 -14.04 25.83 0.94
CA GLU A 183 -13.49 26.94 1.73
C GLU A 183 -12.23 26.50 2.49
N ARG A 184 -12.22 25.28 3.06
CA ARG A 184 -11.04 24.71 3.68
C ARG A 184 -9.91 24.56 2.65
N TYR A 185 -10.20 23.94 1.50
CA TYR A 185 -9.22 23.79 0.42
C TYR A 185 -8.66 25.12 -0.07
N LYS A 186 -9.49 26.14 -0.17
CA LYS A 186 -9.06 27.47 -0.55
C LYS A 186 -8.02 28.02 0.42
N GLY A 187 -8.27 27.95 1.72
CA GLY A 187 -7.33 28.40 2.74
C GLY A 187 -6.01 27.64 2.70
N ASP A 188 -6.05 26.32 2.58
CA ASP A 188 -4.86 25.46 2.54
C ASP A 188 -4.04 25.67 1.26
N ILE A 189 -4.71 25.77 0.11
CA ILE A 189 -4.06 26.04 -1.18
C ILE A 189 -3.43 27.44 -1.20
N GLU A 190 -4.10 28.44 -0.66
CA GLU A 190 -3.57 29.81 -0.58
C GLU A 190 -2.27 29.85 0.25
N LYS A 191 -2.26 29.22 1.43
CA LYS A 191 -1.06 29.08 2.27
C LYS A 191 0.06 28.40 1.51
N GLN A 192 -0.23 27.23 0.93
CA GLN A 192 0.75 26.45 0.16
C GLN A 192 1.35 27.25 -1.02
N MET A 193 0.52 27.99 -1.75
CA MET A 193 0.99 28.82 -2.85
C MET A 193 1.85 30.01 -2.37
N LEU A 194 1.52 30.61 -1.21
CA LEU A 194 2.34 31.66 -0.59
C LEU A 194 3.71 31.12 -0.18
N GLU A 195 3.76 29.97 0.46
CA GLU A 195 5.02 29.30 0.82
C GLU A 195 5.87 29.01 -0.42
N GLN A 196 5.27 28.44 -1.47
CA GLN A 196 5.97 28.21 -2.72
C GLN A 196 6.53 29.49 -3.32
N GLN A 197 5.79 30.60 -3.26
CA GLN A 197 6.26 31.89 -3.75
C GLN A 197 7.46 32.43 -2.94
N VAL A 198 7.39 32.33 -1.59
CA VAL A 198 8.52 32.73 -0.74
C VAL A 198 9.75 31.89 -1.08
N VAL A 199 9.60 30.57 -1.10
CA VAL A 199 10.69 29.64 -1.40
C VAL A 199 11.29 29.94 -2.78
N LYS A 200 10.45 30.10 -3.80
CA LYS A 200 10.91 30.43 -5.16
C LYS A 200 11.64 31.75 -5.24
N LYS A 201 11.19 32.75 -4.48
CA LYS A 201 11.81 34.07 -4.45
C LYS A 201 13.15 34.06 -3.70
N MET A 202 13.21 33.35 -2.56
CA MET A 202 14.41 33.24 -1.73
C MET A 202 15.46 32.32 -2.34
N PHE A 203 15.01 31.28 -3.03
CA PHE A 203 15.86 30.24 -3.60
C PHE A 203 15.52 30.02 -5.10
N PRO A 204 15.89 30.96 -5.96
CA PRO A 204 15.68 30.83 -7.40
C PRO A 204 16.40 29.56 -7.91
N LYS A 205 15.72 28.79 -8.75
CA LYS A 205 16.25 27.55 -9.32
C LYS A 205 17.58 27.83 -10.03
N ARG A 206 18.64 27.18 -9.58
CA ARG A 206 19.96 27.19 -10.23
C ARG A 206 20.17 25.91 -10.98
N THR A 207 20.66 26.00 -12.19
CA THR A 207 21.13 24.83 -12.94
C THR A 207 22.52 24.50 -12.43
N VAL A 208 22.70 23.28 -11.93
CA VAL A 208 24.02 22.75 -11.55
C VAL A 208 24.61 22.06 -12.77
N THR A 209 25.84 22.40 -13.14
CA THR A 209 26.51 21.71 -14.25
C THR A 209 26.93 20.30 -13.81
N GLN A 210 27.14 19.40 -14.78
CA GLN A 210 27.60 18.04 -14.49
C GLN A 210 28.94 18.06 -13.73
N ALA A 211 29.87 18.91 -14.13
CA ALA A 211 31.19 19.01 -13.50
C ALA A 211 31.10 19.53 -12.05
N ASP A 212 30.26 20.55 -11.80
CA ASP A 212 30.05 21.06 -10.45
C ASP A 212 29.36 20.03 -9.56
N ALA A 213 28.43 19.26 -10.14
CA ALA A 213 27.74 18.19 -9.42
C ALA A 213 28.71 17.07 -9.02
N GLU A 214 29.58 16.62 -9.91
CA GLU A 214 30.59 15.60 -9.63
C GLU A 214 31.59 16.09 -8.55
N ALA A 215 32.06 17.34 -8.64
CA ALA A 215 32.93 17.93 -7.62
C ALA A 215 32.25 18.02 -6.26
N TYR A 216 30.98 18.46 -6.21
CA TYR A 216 30.21 18.54 -4.98
C TYR A 216 29.97 17.17 -4.35
N PHE A 217 29.60 16.18 -5.12
CA PHE A 217 29.38 14.81 -4.65
C PHE A 217 30.65 14.23 -4.02
N LEU A 218 31.80 14.38 -4.69
CA LEU A 218 33.08 13.87 -4.18
C LEU A 218 33.48 14.54 -2.84
N ALA A 219 33.13 15.83 -2.67
CA ALA A 219 33.44 16.57 -1.46
C ALA A 219 32.44 16.34 -0.31
N HIS A 220 31.22 15.87 -0.60
CA HIS A 220 30.10 15.81 0.36
C HIS A 220 29.33 14.49 0.27
N ARG A 221 30.01 13.36 0.19
CA ARG A 221 29.38 12.04 0.08
C ARG A 221 28.41 11.73 1.22
N ASP A 222 28.71 12.23 2.41
CA ASP A 222 27.89 12.11 3.60
C ASP A 222 26.49 12.75 3.49
N LYS A 223 26.30 13.68 2.54
CA LYS A 223 25.02 14.35 2.29
C LYS A 223 24.10 13.58 1.34
N PHE A 224 24.61 12.52 0.73
CA PHE A 224 23.85 11.71 -0.21
C PHE A 224 23.35 10.41 0.45
N PRO A 225 22.18 9.91 0.03
CA PRO A 225 21.72 8.62 0.49
C PRO A 225 22.73 7.54 0.09
N LYS A 226 22.81 6.50 0.90
CA LYS A 226 23.65 5.35 0.62
C LYS A 226 22.89 4.26 -0.14
N VAL A 227 23.61 3.42 -0.86
CA VAL A 227 23.07 2.17 -1.36
C VAL A 227 22.72 1.30 -0.16
N PRO A 228 21.44 0.96 0.04
CA PRO A 228 21.05 0.17 1.20
C PRO A 228 21.66 -1.22 1.16
N PRO A 229 21.78 -1.90 2.31
CA PRO A 229 22.30 -3.26 2.35
C PRO A 229 21.40 -4.20 1.53
N GLN A 230 22.02 -5.12 0.81
CA GLN A 230 21.34 -6.06 -0.08
C GLN A 230 21.65 -7.50 0.33
N LEU A 231 20.69 -8.37 0.12
CA LEU A 231 20.84 -9.81 0.27
C LEU A 231 20.62 -10.49 -1.07
N HIS A 232 21.54 -11.37 -1.46
CA HIS A 232 21.34 -12.35 -2.52
C HIS A 232 20.66 -13.56 -1.91
N LEU A 233 19.46 -13.89 -2.41
CA LEU A 233 18.59 -14.88 -1.77
C LEU A 233 18.17 -15.99 -2.72
N GLN A 234 18.04 -17.19 -2.17
CA GLN A 234 17.17 -18.24 -2.73
C GLN A 234 15.88 -18.33 -1.91
N VAL A 235 14.77 -18.68 -2.56
CA VAL A 235 13.45 -18.79 -1.93
C VAL A 235 12.78 -20.13 -2.21
N ILE A 236 12.20 -20.72 -1.17
CA ILE A 236 11.17 -21.76 -1.26
C ILE A 236 9.88 -21.13 -0.76
N GLN A 237 8.86 -21.06 -1.60
CA GLN A 237 7.52 -20.65 -1.21
C GLN A 237 6.58 -21.86 -1.24
N ILE A 238 5.83 -22.08 -0.17
CA ILE A 238 4.83 -23.16 -0.10
C ILE A 238 3.48 -22.51 0.19
N VAL A 239 2.62 -22.56 -0.83
CA VAL A 239 1.26 -21.98 -0.75
C VAL A 239 0.30 -23.07 -0.24
N PRO A 240 -0.57 -22.76 0.75
CA PRO A 240 -1.61 -23.66 1.17
C PRO A 240 -2.52 -24.06 0.00
N SER A 241 -2.81 -25.33 -0.11
CA SER A 241 -3.72 -25.84 -1.12
C SER A 241 -4.80 -26.71 -0.46
N PRO A 242 -6.04 -26.66 -0.98
CA PRO A 242 -7.11 -27.54 -0.52
C PRO A 242 -6.68 -29.00 -0.57
N ASP A 243 -7.19 -29.81 0.34
CA ASP A 243 -6.92 -31.22 0.37
C ASP A 243 -7.54 -31.97 -0.84
N SER A 244 -7.18 -33.22 -1.01
CA SER A 244 -7.64 -34.03 -2.14
C SER A 244 -9.15 -34.30 -2.11
N ALA A 245 -9.78 -34.36 -0.93
CA ALA A 245 -11.20 -34.54 -0.79
C ALA A 245 -11.97 -33.30 -1.24
N ALA A 246 -11.59 -32.11 -0.76
CA ALA A 246 -12.17 -30.84 -1.17
C ALA A 246 -12.01 -30.60 -2.68
N LEU A 247 -10.86 -30.97 -3.25
CA LEU A 247 -10.63 -30.89 -4.69
C LEU A 247 -11.52 -31.82 -5.48
N LYS A 248 -11.71 -33.05 -5.00
CA LYS A 248 -12.60 -34.06 -5.63
C LYS A 248 -14.05 -33.58 -5.59
N ASP A 249 -14.50 -33.07 -4.46
CA ASP A 249 -15.85 -32.54 -4.28
C ASP A 249 -16.10 -31.29 -5.14
N GLY A 250 -15.18 -30.38 -5.20
CA GLY A 250 -15.25 -29.21 -6.08
C GLY A 250 -15.31 -29.61 -7.55
N ARG A 251 -14.50 -30.59 -7.95
CA ARG A 251 -14.53 -31.14 -9.30
C ARG A 251 -15.87 -31.80 -9.62
N ALA A 252 -16.42 -32.59 -8.72
CA ALA A 252 -17.72 -33.21 -8.91
C ALA A 252 -18.86 -32.19 -9.04
N LYS A 253 -18.82 -31.13 -8.24
CA LYS A 253 -19.77 -30.00 -8.32
C LYS A 253 -19.73 -29.31 -9.69
N ILE A 254 -18.53 -28.92 -10.16
CA ILE A 254 -18.41 -28.22 -11.44
C ILE A 254 -18.77 -29.12 -12.62
N ASP A 255 -18.47 -30.42 -12.55
CA ASP A 255 -18.89 -31.41 -13.56
C ASP A 255 -20.43 -31.56 -13.61
N ALA A 256 -21.12 -31.53 -12.45
CA ALA A 256 -22.57 -31.51 -12.37
C ALA A 256 -23.16 -30.23 -12.98
N ILE A 257 -22.58 -29.08 -12.70
CA ILE A 257 -22.98 -27.81 -13.29
C ILE A 257 -22.80 -27.82 -14.79
N ARG A 258 -21.69 -28.34 -15.28
CA ARG A 258 -21.46 -28.51 -16.72
C ARG A 258 -22.51 -29.38 -17.40
N LYS A 259 -22.92 -30.48 -16.76
CA LYS A 259 -23.97 -31.34 -17.26
C LYS A 259 -25.33 -30.63 -17.40
N ARG A 260 -25.68 -29.74 -16.45
CA ARG A 260 -26.88 -28.90 -16.53
C ARG A 260 -26.88 -28.02 -17.77
N ILE A 261 -25.76 -27.35 -18.03
CA ILE A 261 -25.60 -26.43 -19.17
C ILE A 261 -25.63 -27.21 -20.50
N VAL A 262 -24.90 -28.32 -20.59
CA VAL A 262 -24.91 -29.21 -21.77
C VAL A 262 -26.30 -29.82 -22.00
N GLY A 263 -27.06 -30.04 -20.93
CA GLY A 263 -28.46 -30.50 -20.96
C GLY A 263 -29.47 -29.42 -21.38
N GLY A 264 -29.02 -28.18 -21.70
CA GLY A 264 -29.87 -27.12 -22.25
C GLY A 264 -30.27 -26.03 -21.26
N GLU A 265 -29.82 -26.07 -20.00
CA GLU A 265 -30.05 -24.94 -19.09
C GLU A 265 -29.22 -23.75 -19.56
N LYS A 266 -29.81 -22.53 -19.50
CA LYS A 266 -29.13 -21.30 -19.88
C LYS A 266 -27.96 -21.01 -18.94
N PHE A 267 -26.76 -20.83 -19.49
CA PHE A 267 -25.54 -20.56 -18.74
C PHE A 267 -25.73 -19.41 -17.69
N ALA A 268 -26.31 -18.28 -18.12
CA ALA A 268 -26.51 -17.13 -17.24
C ALA A 268 -27.43 -17.44 -16.05
N LYS A 269 -28.46 -18.28 -16.23
CA LYS A 269 -29.32 -18.74 -15.13
C LYS A 269 -28.55 -19.62 -14.15
N VAL A 270 -27.79 -20.58 -14.68
CA VAL A 270 -26.97 -21.48 -13.86
C VAL A 270 -25.91 -20.71 -13.11
N ALA A 271 -25.25 -19.72 -13.76
CA ALA A 271 -24.28 -18.85 -13.10
C ALA A 271 -24.89 -18.08 -11.93
N ALA A 272 -26.06 -17.48 -12.13
CA ALA A 272 -26.77 -16.74 -11.08
C ALA A 272 -27.19 -17.63 -9.90
N ASP A 273 -27.50 -18.90 -10.19
CA ASP A 273 -27.97 -19.87 -9.18
C ASP A 273 -26.80 -20.43 -8.32
N VAL A 274 -25.65 -20.73 -8.93
CA VAL A 274 -24.64 -21.59 -8.29
C VAL A 274 -23.19 -21.11 -8.41
N SER A 275 -22.91 -19.97 -9.06
CA SER A 275 -21.53 -19.44 -9.12
C SER A 275 -21.14 -18.83 -7.79
N ASP A 276 -19.97 -19.23 -7.29
CA ASP A 276 -19.35 -18.66 -6.08
C ASP A 276 -18.59 -17.33 -6.36
N ASP A 277 -18.66 -16.80 -7.58
CA ASP A 277 -18.09 -15.50 -7.89
C ASP A 277 -19.08 -14.35 -7.61
N PRO A 278 -18.90 -13.57 -6.54
CA PRO A 278 -19.84 -12.51 -6.16
C PRO A 278 -19.87 -11.34 -7.16
N GLY A 279 -18.81 -11.20 -7.96
CA GLY A 279 -18.69 -10.10 -8.92
C GLY A 279 -19.57 -10.31 -10.17
N THR A 280 -19.66 -11.53 -10.65
CA THR A 280 -20.30 -11.81 -11.95
C THR A 280 -21.51 -12.73 -11.85
N ALA A 281 -21.70 -13.48 -10.77
CA ALA A 281 -22.81 -14.45 -10.63
C ALA A 281 -24.16 -13.83 -10.99
N LYS A 282 -24.50 -12.69 -10.41
CA LYS A 282 -25.78 -11.97 -10.62
C LYS A 282 -25.95 -11.47 -12.07
N SER A 283 -24.85 -11.23 -12.76
CA SER A 283 -24.82 -10.80 -14.17
C SER A 283 -24.70 -12.01 -15.13
N GLY A 284 -25.02 -13.22 -14.64
CA GLY A 284 -24.95 -14.43 -15.48
C GLY A 284 -23.54 -14.92 -15.75
N GLY A 285 -22.57 -14.54 -14.93
CA GLY A 285 -21.16 -14.88 -15.06
C GLY A 285 -20.36 -14.01 -16.04
N ASP A 286 -20.91 -12.91 -16.51
CA ASP A 286 -20.33 -12.06 -17.54
C ASP A 286 -19.04 -11.36 -17.05
N LEU A 287 -17.94 -11.59 -17.78
CA LEU A 287 -16.62 -11.00 -17.54
C LEU A 287 -16.37 -9.75 -18.40
N GLY A 288 -17.27 -9.45 -19.35
CA GLY A 288 -17.05 -8.44 -20.37
C GLY A 288 -15.94 -8.82 -21.36
N PHE A 289 -15.49 -7.82 -22.15
CA PHE A 289 -14.32 -7.97 -23.00
C PHE A 289 -13.03 -7.80 -22.23
N PHE A 290 -12.08 -8.68 -22.47
CA PHE A 290 -10.74 -8.61 -21.87
C PHE A 290 -9.67 -9.06 -22.86
N ARG A 291 -8.43 -8.60 -22.60
CA ARG A 291 -7.24 -8.90 -23.39
C ARG A 291 -6.33 -9.86 -22.61
N ARG A 292 -5.35 -10.42 -23.34
CA ARG A 292 -4.30 -11.20 -22.67
C ARG A 292 -3.53 -10.34 -21.65
N GLY A 293 -3.22 -10.94 -20.51
CA GLY A 293 -2.56 -10.30 -19.37
C GLY A 293 -3.51 -9.63 -18.37
N GLN A 294 -4.84 -9.69 -18.60
CA GLN A 294 -5.84 -9.09 -17.70
C GLN A 294 -6.52 -10.09 -16.77
N MET A 295 -6.50 -11.37 -17.11
CA MET A 295 -7.13 -12.44 -16.35
C MET A 295 -6.09 -13.49 -15.90
N GLU A 296 -6.54 -14.44 -15.10
CA GLU A 296 -5.72 -15.59 -14.72
C GLU A 296 -5.38 -16.42 -15.97
N PRO A 297 -4.10 -16.84 -16.15
CA PRO A 297 -3.63 -17.45 -17.39
C PRO A 297 -4.46 -18.65 -17.89
N THR A 298 -4.92 -19.50 -16.97
CA THR A 298 -5.76 -20.66 -17.33
C THR A 298 -7.13 -20.25 -17.90
N ILE A 299 -7.69 -19.15 -17.38
CA ILE A 299 -8.93 -18.55 -17.87
C ILE A 299 -8.71 -17.97 -19.27
N GLU A 300 -7.63 -17.21 -19.44
CA GLU A 300 -7.27 -16.60 -20.72
C GLU A 300 -7.04 -17.65 -21.80
N ASP A 301 -6.23 -18.68 -21.50
CA ASP A 301 -5.92 -19.73 -22.46
C ASP A 301 -7.17 -20.46 -22.93
N ALA A 302 -8.11 -20.68 -22.01
CA ALA A 302 -9.40 -21.29 -22.38
C ALA A 302 -10.27 -20.34 -23.21
N ALA A 303 -10.40 -19.08 -22.80
CA ALA A 303 -11.23 -18.09 -23.49
C ALA A 303 -10.71 -17.78 -24.90
N PHE A 304 -9.39 -17.58 -25.04
CA PHE A 304 -8.76 -17.34 -26.35
C PHE A 304 -8.57 -18.60 -27.20
N GLY A 305 -8.49 -19.79 -26.58
CA GLY A 305 -8.22 -21.06 -27.27
C GLY A 305 -9.45 -21.75 -27.85
N GLN A 306 -10.66 -21.40 -27.43
CA GLN A 306 -11.89 -22.12 -27.86
C GLN A 306 -12.77 -21.27 -28.75
N PRO A 307 -13.57 -21.89 -29.67
CA PRO A 307 -14.52 -21.15 -30.54
C PRO A 307 -15.60 -20.44 -29.71
N ASN A 308 -16.21 -19.40 -30.31
CA ASN A 308 -17.39 -18.72 -29.77
C ASN A 308 -18.55 -19.72 -29.56
N GLY A 309 -19.30 -19.53 -28.47
CA GLY A 309 -20.41 -20.39 -28.04
C GLY A 309 -19.98 -21.73 -27.43
N LYS A 310 -18.68 -22.00 -27.30
CA LYS A 310 -18.20 -23.28 -26.72
C LYS A 310 -17.97 -23.16 -25.23
N LEU A 311 -18.52 -24.16 -24.51
CA LEU A 311 -18.30 -24.36 -23.08
C LEU A 311 -17.01 -25.17 -22.85
N SER A 312 -16.13 -24.68 -21.99
CA SER A 312 -14.91 -25.40 -21.63
C SER A 312 -15.15 -26.71 -20.87
N GLN A 313 -14.10 -27.52 -20.77
CA GLN A 313 -14.01 -28.49 -19.67
C GLN A 313 -13.75 -27.74 -18.36
N PRO A 314 -14.02 -28.33 -17.19
CA PRO A 314 -13.66 -27.74 -15.92
C PRO A 314 -12.16 -27.42 -15.82
N LEU A 315 -11.84 -26.15 -15.59
CA LEU A 315 -10.51 -25.61 -15.46
C LEU A 315 -10.16 -25.43 -14.00
N ARG A 316 -8.93 -25.72 -13.62
CA ARG A 316 -8.44 -25.55 -12.25
C ARG A 316 -7.61 -24.28 -12.16
N THR A 317 -7.97 -23.41 -11.22
CA THR A 317 -7.18 -22.22 -10.85
C THR A 317 -6.90 -22.21 -9.34
N PRO A 318 -6.11 -21.27 -8.81
CA PRO A 318 -5.94 -21.10 -7.36
C PRO A 318 -7.26 -20.82 -6.62
N TYR A 319 -8.27 -20.28 -7.29
CA TYR A 319 -9.57 -19.93 -6.69
C TYR A 319 -10.56 -21.12 -6.63
N GLY A 320 -10.36 -22.13 -7.43
CA GLY A 320 -11.28 -23.27 -7.53
C GLY A 320 -11.38 -23.84 -8.93
N PHE A 321 -12.56 -24.33 -9.27
CA PHE A 321 -12.87 -24.85 -10.61
C PHE A 321 -13.75 -23.88 -11.37
N HIS A 322 -13.44 -23.68 -12.64
CA HIS A 322 -14.16 -22.76 -13.53
C HIS A 322 -14.73 -23.50 -14.73
N LEU A 323 -15.86 -23.00 -15.21
CA LEU A 323 -16.36 -23.23 -16.57
C LEU A 323 -16.34 -21.90 -17.29
N ILE A 324 -15.80 -21.87 -18.49
CA ILE A 324 -15.71 -20.69 -19.35
C ILE A 324 -16.51 -20.93 -20.63
N GLU A 325 -17.28 -19.93 -21.04
CA GLU A 325 -17.89 -19.90 -22.35
C GLU A 325 -17.46 -18.60 -23.06
N THR A 326 -16.81 -18.76 -24.20
CA THR A 326 -16.44 -17.63 -25.05
C THR A 326 -17.65 -17.20 -25.85
N MET A 327 -18.06 -15.94 -25.69
CA MET A 327 -19.25 -15.40 -26.34
C MET A 327 -18.90 -14.76 -27.68
N GLU A 328 -17.88 -13.90 -27.71
CA GLU A 328 -17.52 -13.10 -28.86
C GLU A 328 -16.00 -12.81 -28.88
N ARG A 329 -15.48 -12.53 -30.05
CA ARG A 329 -14.10 -12.07 -30.27
C ARG A 329 -14.14 -10.81 -31.10
N ASP A 330 -13.36 -9.82 -30.72
CA ASP A 330 -13.19 -8.58 -31.47
C ASP A 330 -11.72 -8.15 -31.41
N THR A 331 -11.42 -7.06 -32.09
CA THR A 331 -10.13 -6.37 -32.03
C THR A 331 -10.29 -5.02 -31.34
N VAL A 332 -9.30 -4.64 -30.57
CA VAL A 332 -9.29 -3.32 -29.92
C VAL A 332 -9.16 -2.25 -30.97
N ARG A 333 -10.10 -1.29 -30.99
CA ARG A 333 -10.07 -0.15 -31.92
C ARG A 333 -9.60 1.12 -31.25
N GLY A 334 -8.75 1.86 -31.95
CA GLY A 334 -8.35 3.20 -31.55
C GLY A 334 -9.44 4.26 -31.77
N PRO A 335 -9.23 5.50 -31.34
CA PRO A 335 -10.19 6.61 -31.52
C PRO A 335 -10.47 6.93 -32.98
N ASP A 336 -9.58 6.52 -33.89
CA ASP A 336 -9.72 6.66 -35.36
C ASP A 336 -10.51 5.53 -36.03
N GLY A 337 -11.03 4.58 -35.21
CA GLY A 337 -11.80 3.43 -35.68
C GLY A 337 -10.96 2.29 -36.26
N LYS A 338 -9.62 2.42 -36.28
CA LYS A 338 -8.72 1.38 -36.78
C LYS A 338 -8.30 0.44 -35.66
N ASP A 339 -7.92 -0.79 -36.01
CA ASP A 339 -7.41 -1.78 -35.07
C ASP A 339 -6.14 -1.26 -34.39
N SER A 340 -6.10 -1.35 -33.08
CA SER A 340 -4.88 -1.14 -32.29
C SER A 340 -3.94 -2.31 -32.50
N LEU A 341 -2.65 -2.02 -32.72
CA LEU A 341 -1.65 -3.04 -33.01
C LEU A 341 -0.74 -3.27 -31.79
N ASP A 342 -0.31 -4.51 -31.60
CA ASP A 342 0.72 -4.87 -30.62
C ASP A 342 2.13 -4.50 -31.11
N VAL A 343 3.16 -4.87 -30.33
CA VAL A 343 4.58 -4.63 -30.67
C VAL A 343 5.03 -5.33 -31.95
N ASP A 344 4.35 -6.41 -32.32
CA ASP A 344 4.60 -7.21 -33.55
C ASP A 344 3.74 -6.73 -34.74
N LYS A 345 3.03 -5.62 -34.59
CA LYS A 345 2.11 -5.03 -35.59
C LYS A 345 0.92 -5.93 -35.92
N LYS A 346 0.48 -6.78 -34.99
CA LYS A 346 -0.75 -7.56 -35.11
C LYS A 346 -1.89 -6.87 -34.39
N PRO A 347 -3.14 -7.02 -34.88
CA PRO A 347 -4.31 -6.51 -34.15
C PRO A 347 -4.35 -7.07 -32.73
N ILE A 348 -4.62 -6.20 -31.76
CA ILE A 348 -4.80 -6.62 -30.36
C ILE A 348 -6.18 -7.27 -30.25
N GLU A 349 -6.20 -8.57 -30.02
CA GLU A 349 -7.42 -9.32 -29.83
C GLU A 349 -8.00 -9.10 -28.42
N GLU A 350 -9.34 -9.04 -28.34
CA GLU A 350 -10.08 -9.09 -27.10
C GLU A 350 -11.21 -10.12 -27.20
N VAL A 351 -11.56 -10.72 -26.06
CA VAL A 351 -12.55 -11.77 -25.97
C VAL A 351 -13.59 -11.41 -24.93
N HIS A 352 -14.86 -11.50 -25.31
CA HIS A 352 -15.99 -11.47 -24.40
C HIS A 352 -16.30 -12.89 -23.95
N ALA A 353 -16.23 -13.12 -22.65
CA ALA A 353 -16.51 -14.43 -22.07
C ALA A 353 -17.34 -14.33 -20.80
N ARG A 354 -17.94 -15.46 -20.42
CA ARG A 354 -18.62 -15.62 -19.13
C ARG A 354 -18.11 -16.85 -18.42
N HIS A 355 -18.17 -16.83 -17.08
CA HIS A 355 -17.68 -17.93 -16.29
C HIS A 355 -18.62 -18.35 -15.16
N ILE A 356 -18.41 -19.54 -14.64
CA ILE A 356 -18.97 -20.05 -13.38
C ILE A 356 -17.80 -20.52 -12.54
N LEU A 357 -17.73 -20.08 -11.29
CA LEU A 357 -16.75 -20.50 -10.30
C LEU A 357 -17.39 -21.42 -9.27
N VAL A 358 -16.77 -22.56 -9.03
CA VAL A 358 -16.93 -23.33 -7.79
C VAL A 358 -15.68 -23.12 -6.96
N LYS A 359 -15.82 -22.31 -5.93
CA LYS A 359 -14.72 -21.92 -5.05
C LYS A 359 -14.25 -23.12 -4.22
N VAL A 360 -12.94 -23.38 -4.24
CA VAL A 360 -12.30 -24.39 -3.40
C VAL A 360 -11.05 -23.74 -2.81
N THR A 361 -11.20 -23.22 -1.59
CA THR A 361 -10.11 -22.55 -0.86
C THR A 361 -9.54 -23.47 0.20
N PRO A 362 -8.25 -23.29 0.55
CA PRO A 362 -7.65 -23.96 1.69
C PRO A 362 -8.43 -23.68 2.98
N THR A 363 -8.58 -24.69 3.81
CA THR A 363 -9.12 -24.60 5.16
C THR A 363 -7.99 -24.25 6.15
N ASP A 364 -8.34 -23.92 7.40
CA ASP A 364 -7.37 -23.72 8.47
C ASP A 364 -6.49 -24.97 8.70
N ASP A 365 -7.06 -26.17 8.54
CA ASP A 365 -6.31 -27.42 8.61
C ASP A 365 -5.31 -27.57 7.44
N ASP A 366 -5.67 -27.10 6.25
CA ASP A 366 -4.77 -27.07 5.10
C ASP A 366 -3.61 -26.08 5.33
N VAL A 367 -3.90 -24.92 5.92
CA VAL A 367 -2.89 -23.94 6.30
C VAL A 367 -1.96 -24.54 7.36
N ALA A 368 -2.50 -25.16 8.40
CA ALA A 368 -1.71 -25.80 9.48
C ALA A 368 -0.84 -26.93 8.94
N ARG A 369 -1.38 -27.77 8.02
CA ARG A 369 -0.64 -28.85 7.35
C ARG A 369 0.51 -28.28 6.51
N THR A 370 0.25 -27.18 5.77
CA THR A 370 1.25 -26.53 4.94
C THR A 370 2.35 -25.88 5.79
N GLN A 371 2.00 -25.30 6.93
CA GLN A 371 2.97 -24.76 7.88
C GLN A 371 3.90 -25.86 8.44
N LYS A 372 3.34 -27.03 8.79
CA LYS A 372 4.16 -28.18 9.23
C LYS A 372 5.08 -28.68 8.12
N LEU A 373 4.60 -28.71 6.87
CA LEU A 373 5.43 -29.04 5.71
C LEU A 373 6.56 -28.01 5.54
N ALA A 374 6.25 -26.71 5.59
CA ALA A 374 7.24 -25.66 5.48
C ALA A 374 8.31 -25.77 6.58
N GLN A 375 7.90 -26.07 7.83
CA GLN A 375 8.84 -26.30 8.93
C GLN A 375 9.75 -27.52 8.66
N THR A 376 9.19 -28.61 8.15
CA THR A 376 9.95 -29.79 7.79
C THR A 376 10.97 -29.51 6.69
N VAL A 377 10.58 -28.75 5.65
CA VAL A 377 11.46 -28.36 4.54
C VAL A 377 12.54 -27.41 5.04
N ARG A 378 12.20 -26.44 5.89
CA ARG A 378 13.16 -25.55 6.53
C ARG A 378 14.20 -26.33 7.36
N ASP A 379 13.79 -27.32 8.14
CA ASP A 379 14.69 -28.11 8.97
C ASP A 379 15.62 -28.99 8.12
N GLN A 380 15.14 -29.50 6.99
CA GLN A 380 15.99 -30.20 6.00
C GLN A 380 17.03 -29.26 5.42
N ALA A 381 16.62 -28.05 5.00
CA ALA A 381 17.54 -27.04 4.46
C ALA A 381 18.58 -26.59 5.49
N ALA A 382 18.16 -26.35 6.74
CA ALA A 382 19.04 -25.92 7.82
C ALA A 382 20.07 -26.99 8.24
N LYS A 383 19.75 -28.28 8.05
CA LYS A 383 20.68 -29.41 8.27
C LYS A 383 21.62 -29.66 7.10
N GLY A 384 21.70 -28.77 6.12
CA GLY A 384 22.60 -28.89 4.96
C GLY A 384 21.99 -29.61 3.77
N GLY A 385 20.69 -29.82 3.72
CA GLY A 385 20.00 -30.33 2.55
C GLY A 385 20.23 -29.43 1.33
N ASP A 386 20.28 -30.03 0.15
CA ASP A 386 20.41 -29.29 -1.11
C ASP A 386 19.19 -28.39 -1.34
N PHE A 387 19.39 -27.07 -1.23
CA PHE A 387 18.31 -26.09 -1.29
C PHE A 387 17.64 -26.07 -2.68
N ALA A 388 18.41 -26.22 -3.76
CA ALA A 388 17.90 -26.26 -5.13
C ALA A 388 17.01 -27.49 -5.37
N MET A 389 17.38 -28.64 -4.81
CA MET A 389 16.54 -29.84 -4.85
C MET A 389 15.22 -29.65 -4.05
N LEU A 390 15.30 -28.96 -2.92
CA LEU A 390 14.11 -28.64 -2.12
C LEU A 390 13.21 -27.64 -2.84
N VAL A 391 13.77 -26.62 -3.51
CA VAL A 391 13.02 -25.68 -4.38
C VAL A 391 12.26 -26.46 -5.43
N LYS A 392 12.96 -27.32 -6.20
CA LYS A 392 12.34 -28.12 -7.27
C LYS A 392 11.22 -29.01 -6.77
N LYS A 393 11.34 -29.55 -5.56
CA LYS A 393 10.40 -30.51 -4.99
C LYS A 393 9.17 -29.84 -4.34
N TYR A 394 9.37 -28.69 -3.67
CA TYR A 394 8.37 -28.13 -2.77
C TYR A 394 7.92 -26.71 -3.13
N SER A 395 8.73 -25.94 -3.87
CA SER A 395 8.40 -24.55 -4.12
C SER A 395 7.28 -24.38 -5.13
N THR A 396 6.33 -23.55 -4.77
CA THR A 396 5.23 -23.08 -5.64
C THR A 396 5.46 -21.64 -6.14
N TYR A 397 6.65 -21.06 -5.86
CA TYR A 397 6.98 -19.71 -6.28
C TYR A 397 6.88 -19.54 -7.80
N ARG A 398 6.21 -18.47 -8.25
CA ARG A 398 5.99 -18.14 -9.67
C ARG A 398 6.58 -16.80 -10.08
N GLY A 399 7.24 -16.10 -9.15
CA GLY A 399 7.94 -14.85 -9.43
C GLY A 399 9.24 -15.06 -10.21
N PRO A 400 9.93 -13.96 -10.53
CA PRO A 400 11.24 -14.03 -11.20
C PRO A 400 12.25 -14.76 -10.31
N ALA A 401 12.60 -15.96 -10.68
CA ALA A 401 13.64 -16.75 -10.03
C ALA A 401 14.20 -17.77 -11.04
N SER A 402 15.44 -18.19 -10.83
CA SER A 402 15.99 -19.33 -11.53
C SER A 402 15.38 -20.65 -11.03
N ALA A 403 15.65 -21.75 -11.74
CA ALA A 403 15.08 -23.07 -11.41
C ALA A 403 15.49 -23.60 -10.01
N ASP A 404 16.52 -23.03 -9.41
CA ASP A 404 17.03 -23.32 -8.07
C ASP A 404 16.52 -22.34 -6.99
N GLY A 405 15.58 -21.46 -7.36
CA GLY A 405 14.94 -20.48 -6.47
C GLY A 405 15.74 -19.21 -6.23
N ASP A 406 16.81 -18.97 -7.00
CA ASP A 406 17.59 -17.73 -6.90
C ASP A 406 16.80 -16.53 -7.41
N VAL A 407 16.55 -15.57 -6.53
CA VAL A 407 15.81 -14.32 -6.81
C VAL A 407 16.73 -13.11 -6.97
N GLY A 408 18.05 -13.32 -6.96
CA GLY A 408 19.04 -12.27 -7.08
C GLY A 408 19.19 -11.41 -5.82
N PHE A 409 19.77 -10.22 -6.01
CA PHE A 409 19.95 -9.25 -4.93
C PHE A 409 18.69 -8.45 -4.67
N LEU A 410 18.24 -8.47 -3.43
CA LEU A 410 17.09 -7.68 -2.95
C LEU A 410 17.58 -6.70 -1.87
N SER A 411 17.14 -5.45 -1.96
CA SER A 411 17.38 -4.46 -0.91
C SER A 411 16.59 -4.83 0.35
N LEU A 412 17.22 -4.83 1.51
CA LEU A 412 16.52 -5.03 2.79
C LEU A 412 15.41 -4.00 3.02
N GLY A 413 15.59 -2.78 2.51
CA GLY A 413 14.58 -1.71 2.61
C GLY A 413 13.32 -1.95 1.80
N SER A 414 13.40 -2.75 0.70
CA SER A 414 12.25 -3.06 -0.16
C SER A 414 11.44 -4.26 0.33
N LEU A 415 11.93 -5.01 1.32
CA LEU A 415 11.22 -6.17 1.87
C LEU A 415 10.14 -5.74 2.86
N GLN A 416 9.06 -6.52 2.90
CA GLN A 416 8.02 -6.35 3.92
C GLN A 416 8.65 -6.44 5.33
N PRO A 417 8.18 -5.66 6.32
CA PRO A 417 8.79 -5.60 7.65
C PRO A 417 9.00 -6.96 8.31
N SER A 418 8.02 -7.86 8.23
CA SER A 418 8.08 -9.23 8.78
C SER A 418 9.16 -10.09 8.12
N ILE A 419 9.32 -9.98 6.79
CA ILE A 419 10.34 -10.69 6.03
C ILE A 419 11.73 -10.12 6.36
N ARG A 420 11.85 -8.79 6.39
CA ARG A 420 13.09 -8.09 6.75
C ARG A 420 13.61 -8.52 8.11
N ALA A 421 12.76 -8.47 9.14
CA ALA A 421 13.12 -8.88 10.50
C ALA A 421 13.63 -10.34 10.57
N GLY A 422 13.09 -11.22 9.74
CA GLY A 422 13.54 -12.61 9.64
C GLY A 422 14.85 -12.82 8.89
N LEU A 423 15.33 -11.83 8.12
CA LEU A 423 16.50 -11.95 7.25
C LEU A 423 17.69 -11.07 7.66
N GLU A 424 17.44 -9.96 8.35
CA GLU A 424 18.47 -8.93 8.60
C GLU A 424 19.70 -9.45 9.36
N ASN A 425 19.52 -10.42 10.27
CA ASN A 425 20.59 -10.97 11.12
C ASN A 425 21.17 -12.30 10.60
N LEU A 426 20.64 -12.87 9.50
CA LEU A 426 21.15 -14.13 8.95
C LEU A 426 22.50 -13.95 8.31
N LYS A 427 23.39 -14.91 8.53
CA LYS A 427 24.70 -14.97 7.87
C LYS A 427 24.61 -15.64 6.51
N VAL A 428 25.64 -15.44 5.68
CA VAL A 428 25.78 -16.16 4.41
C VAL A 428 25.76 -17.67 4.64
N GLY A 429 24.96 -18.38 3.87
CA GLY A 429 24.71 -19.81 3.97
C GLY A 429 23.59 -20.20 4.94
N GLU A 430 23.15 -19.32 5.81
CA GLU A 430 22.07 -19.60 6.75
C GLU A 430 20.68 -19.57 6.08
N VAL A 431 19.78 -20.35 6.68
CA VAL A 431 18.38 -20.50 6.26
C VAL A 431 17.47 -19.83 7.28
N SER A 432 16.52 -19.06 6.81
CA SER A 432 15.55 -18.36 7.67
C SER A 432 14.65 -19.31 8.44
N GLN A 433 13.95 -18.80 9.43
CA GLN A 433 12.73 -19.44 9.91
C GLN A 433 11.68 -19.44 8.79
N VAL A 434 10.58 -20.16 9.01
CA VAL A 434 9.42 -20.09 8.14
C VAL A 434 8.78 -18.72 8.30
N LEU A 435 8.77 -17.91 7.24
CA LEU A 435 8.24 -16.55 7.23
C LEU A 435 6.90 -16.53 6.46
N PRO A 436 5.78 -16.29 7.15
CA PRO A 436 4.48 -16.20 6.49
C PRO A 436 4.33 -14.88 5.72
N ASN A 437 3.57 -14.93 4.62
CA ASN A 437 3.02 -13.78 3.93
C ASN A 437 1.56 -14.03 3.52
N SER A 438 0.94 -13.10 2.80
CA SER A 438 -0.45 -13.23 2.33
C SER A 438 -0.70 -14.42 1.40
N GLN A 439 0.32 -14.98 0.79
CA GLN A 439 0.21 -16.09 -0.15
C GLN A 439 0.54 -17.46 0.47
N GLY A 440 1.30 -17.48 1.57
CA GLY A 440 1.70 -18.73 2.20
C GLY A 440 2.97 -18.60 3.05
N PHE A 441 3.85 -19.58 2.96
CA PHE A 441 5.05 -19.71 3.81
C PHE A 441 6.31 -19.64 2.96
N ASN A 442 7.24 -18.79 3.36
CA ASN A 442 8.51 -18.60 2.66
C ASN A 442 9.67 -19.06 3.54
N ILE A 443 10.66 -19.66 2.91
CA ILE A 443 11.93 -20.06 3.49
C ILE A 443 13.00 -19.47 2.59
N PHE A 444 13.91 -18.68 3.16
CA PHE A 444 14.99 -18.06 2.42
C PHE A 444 16.33 -18.64 2.84
N LYS A 445 17.25 -18.70 1.87
CA LYS A 445 18.67 -18.95 2.12
C LYS A 445 19.48 -17.75 1.64
N VAL A 446 20.38 -17.26 2.48
CA VAL A 446 21.25 -16.14 2.14
C VAL A 446 22.47 -16.68 1.38
N LEU A 447 22.65 -16.24 0.13
CA LEU A 447 23.81 -16.60 -0.70
C LEU A 447 24.96 -15.62 -0.53
N GLU A 448 24.63 -14.31 -0.48
CA GLU A 448 25.60 -13.22 -0.35
C GLU A 448 24.98 -12.05 0.40
N ARG A 449 25.81 -11.25 1.06
CA ARG A 449 25.41 -9.99 1.70
C ARG A 449 26.30 -8.87 1.17
N LYS A 450 25.67 -7.80 0.71
CA LYS A 450 26.35 -6.54 0.41
C LYS A 450 26.01 -5.54 1.51
N PRO A 451 27.01 -5.00 2.20
CA PRO A 451 26.77 -3.99 3.22
C PRO A 451 26.27 -2.69 2.58
N GLU A 452 25.76 -1.81 3.44
CA GLU A 452 25.51 -0.42 3.05
C GLU A 452 26.82 0.20 2.53
N ARG A 453 26.75 0.97 1.46
CA ARG A 453 27.88 1.68 0.88
C ARG A 453 27.46 2.98 0.24
N ASP A 454 28.40 3.87 0.03
CA ASP A 454 28.18 5.05 -0.79
C ASP A 454 27.94 4.66 -2.26
N TYR A 455 27.18 5.49 -2.97
CA TYR A 455 27.09 5.36 -4.42
C TYR A 455 28.45 5.62 -5.09
N GLU A 456 28.73 4.90 -6.14
CA GLU A 456 29.81 5.23 -7.06
C GLU A 456 29.32 6.31 -8.04
N LEU A 457 30.26 7.19 -8.48
CA LEU A 457 29.91 8.29 -9.37
C LEU A 457 29.22 7.81 -10.66
N GLY A 458 29.64 6.66 -11.20
CA GLY A 458 29.05 6.09 -12.40
C GLY A 458 27.61 5.64 -12.25
N GLU A 459 27.20 5.28 -11.02
CA GLU A 459 25.85 4.77 -10.74
C GLU A 459 24.78 5.86 -10.72
N ILE A 460 25.18 7.10 -10.35
CA ILE A 460 24.26 8.23 -10.14
C ILE A 460 24.54 9.41 -11.08
N LYS A 461 25.43 9.24 -12.04
CA LYS A 461 25.93 10.33 -12.88
C LYS A 461 24.82 11.13 -13.57
N GLN A 462 23.76 10.47 -14.03
CA GLN A 462 22.66 11.13 -14.75
C GLN A 462 21.76 11.95 -13.83
N GLU A 463 21.50 11.47 -12.62
CA GLU A 463 20.65 12.13 -11.63
C GLU A 463 21.42 13.12 -10.75
N LEU A 464 22.76 13.11 -10.83
CA LEU A 464 23.62 13.85 -9.92
C LEU A 464 23.40 15.36 -9.92
N PRO A 465 23.22 16.07 -11.06
CA PRO A 465 22.96 17.51 -11.06
C PRO A 465 21.70 17.88 -10.28
N ASP A 466 20.62 17.09 -10.41
CA ASP A 466 19.37 17.33 -9.70
C ASP A 466 19.53 17.00 -8.20
N ALA A 467 20.20 15.90 -7.87
CA ALA A 467 20.48 15.53 -6.48
C ALA A 467 21.35 16.57 -5.75
N VAL A 468 22.34 17.11 -6.41
CA VAL A 468 23.19 18.19 -5.86
C VAL A 468 22.40 19.48 -5.71
N ALA A 469 21.59 19.86 -6.70
CA ALA A 469 20.73 21.02 -6.62
C ALA A 469 19.78 20.92 -5.40
N GLU A 470 19.23 19.75 -5.17
CA GLU A 470 18.36 19.45 -4.01
C GLU A 470 19.13 19.51 -2.68
N ALA A 471 20.32 18.92 -2.59
CA ALA A 471 21.15 18.97 -1.39
C ALA A 471 21.55 20.42 -1.04
N GLN A 472 21.98 21.19 -2.04
CA GLN A 472 22.31 22.61 -1.84
C GLN A 472 21.09 23.46 -1.47
N PHE A 473 19.93 23.15 -2.03
CA PHE A 473 18.68 23.81 -1.66
C PHE A 473 18.35 23.51 -0.19
N ARG A 474 18.41 22.27 0.24
CA ARG A 474 18.14 21.86 1.62
C ARG A 474 19.04 22.58 2.61
N ASP A 475 20.35 22.57 2.38
CA ASP A 475 21.30 23.29 3.25
C ASP A 475 20.96 24.79 3.41
N LYS A 476 20.62 25.45 2.31
CA LYS A 476 20.25 26.86 2.31
C LYS A 476 18.93 27.14 2.98
N TYR A 477 17.96 26.26 2.74
CA TYR A 477 16.63 26.33 3.31
C TYR A 477 16.68 26.14 4.84
N ASP A 478 17.40 25.14 5.32
CA ASP A 478 17.59 24.87 6.74
C ASP A 478 18.31 26.03 7.45
N ALA A 479 19.35 26.62 6.82
CA ALA A 479 20.03 27.77 7.34
C ALA A 479 19.11 29.00 7.40
N TRP A 480 18.24 29.16 6.43
CA TRP A 480 17.25 30.21 6.40
C TRP A 480 16.16 30.01 7.46
N LEU A 481 15.62 28.82 7.63
CA LEU A 481 14.69 28.53 8.72
C LEU A 481 15.29 28.78 10.09
N LYS A 482 16.55 28.39 10.34
CA LYS A 482 17.27 28.72 11.57
C LYS A 482 17.34 30.24 11.80
N THR A 483 17.54 31.01 10.72
CA THR A 483 17.54 32.47 10.78
C THR A 483 16.13 33.01 11.08
N LEU A 484 15.08 32.46 10.54
CA LEU A 484 13.70 32.86 10.86
C LEU A 484 13.39 32.57 12.33
N ARG A 485 13.69 31.33 12.79
CA ARG A 485 13.50 30.94 14.20
C ARG A 485 14.24 31.85 15.18
N SER A 486 15.48 32.26 14.87
CA SER A 486 16.26 33.13 15.74
C SER A 486 15.72 34.57 15.86
N LYS A 487 14.88 34.99 14.91
CA LYS A 487 14.28 36.34 14.88
C LYS A 487 12.83 36.36 15.38
N ALA A 488 12.20 35.19 15.51
CA ALA A 488 10.82 35.07 15.94
C ALA A 488 10.73 34.85 17.45
N GLN A 489 9.60 35.25 18.02
CA GLN A 489 9.24 34.89 19.38
C GLN A 489 8.48 33.55 19.30
N ILE A 490 9.09 32.49 19.83
CA ILE A 490 8.49 31.15 19.86
C ILE A 490 8.34 30.76 21.32
N GLU A 491 7.10 30.55 21.75
CA GLU A 491 6.77 30.11 23.10
C GLU A 491 6.12 28.74 23.02
N TYR A 492 6.78 27.72 23.56
CA TYR A 492 6.17 26.41 23.72
C TYR A 492 5.32 26.42 24.98
N ARG A 493 4.13 25.86 24.91
CA ARG A 493 3.29 25.63 26.09
C ARG A 493 3.58 24.24 26.61
N ASP A 494 3.69 24.10 27.93
CA ASP A 494 3.93 22.80 28.56
C ASP A 494 2.79 21.83 28.21
N LEU A 495 3.19 20.69 27.68
CA LEU A 495 2.34 19.57 27.31
C LEU A 495 1.89 18.79 28.52
#